data_2e33fe177d76f6ec0e6bdf081efff09b
#
_entry.id   2e33fe177d76f6ec0e6bdf081efff09b
#
_cell.length_a   1.000
_cell.length_b   1.000
_cell.length_c   1.000
_cell.angle_alpha   90.00
_cell.angle_beta   90.00
_cell.angle_gamma   90.00
#
_symmetry.space_group_name_H-M   'P 1'
#
loop_
_entity.id
_entity.type
_entity.pdbx_description
1 polymer ?
#
loop_
_entity_poly.entity_id
_entity_poly.type
_entity_poly.pdbx_seq_one_letter_code
_entity_poly.pdbx_strand_id
1 'polypeptide(L)'
;MYSGYNFYDRPQAQRAVTKVNDPNLAWYAQEPHWVLIEDLISGTYGMRRKHRRYLPQEPRELDDSYDNRLARSVCPPYYQRLERMLAGMLTRKPVRLNDVTDTIREQLFDVDLQGNDLNTWTFETARKMIRYGHVGILVDAPSDGGRPYWVSYTPREILGFRTEIIDGSTQLTQLRLLESVTVPTEDSEYGEEQVEQVRVLKPGEYQIHRRDKKGDFRIIDEGTTSLDRIPFSVAFSNRYNTMESRPPLEDIAELNLKAYQVQSDLDNQLHISAVP
;
A
#
# COMPACT_ATOMS: atom_id res chain seq x y z
N MET A 1 6.87 34.90 -7.92
CA MET A 1 7.15 34.17 -6.66
C MET A 1 6.36 32.88 -6.74
N TYR A 2 7.00 31.77 -7.10
CA TYR A 2 6.36 30.47 -7.14
C TYR A 2 6.07 30.06 -5.69
N SER A 3 4.82 30.11 -5.28
CA SER A 3 4.36 29.38 -4.11
C SER A 3 4.25 27.90 -4.50
N GLY A 4 5.39 27.23 -4.53
CA GLY A 4 5.42 25.80 -4.67
C GLY A 4 4.66 25.20 -3.49
N TYR A 5 3.58 24.49 -3.78
CA TYR A 5 2.99 23.58 -2.81
C TYR A 5 4.06 22.56 -2.46
N ASN A 6 4.66 22.76 -1.30
CA ASN A 6 5.67 21.86 -0.76
C ASN A 6 4.89 20.64 -0.23
N PHE A 7 4.91 19.53 -0.98
CA PHE A 7 4.26 18.26 -0.60
C PHE A 7 4.74 17.75 0.78
N TYR A 8 5.88 18.27 1.25
CA TYR A 8 6.54 17.87 2.48
C TYR A 8 6.21 18.77 3.68
N ASP A 9 5.53 19.91 3.48
CA ASP A 9 5.13 20.84 4.54
C ASP A 9 3.73 20.49 5.10
N ARG A 10 3.55 19.26 5.57
CA ARG A 10 2.60 19.07 6.67
C ARG A 10 3.37 19.26 7.97
N PRO A 11 2.94 20.19 8.86
CA PRO A 11 3.49 20.20 10.19
C PRO A 11 3.34 18.79 10.74
N GLN A 12 4.46 18.17 11.09
CA GLN A 12 4.46 16.97 11.93
C GLN A 12 3.95 17.41 13.32
N ALA A 13 2.66 17.71 13.39
CA ALA A 13 1.99 17.82 14.67
C ALA A 13 2.28 16.49 15.37
N GLN A 14 2.83 16.56 16.58
CA GLN A 14 3.04 15.43 17.46
C GLN A 14 1.67 14.76 17.68
N ARG A 15 1.25 13.91 16.73
CA ARG A 15 0.05 13.11 16.88
C ARG A 15 0.40 11.96 17.79
N ALA A 16 -0.07 12.05 19.04
CA ALA A 16 -0.04 10.89 19.91
C ALA A 16 -0.84 9.75 19.27
N VAL A 17 -0.27 8.55 19.22
CA VAL A 17 -0.98 7.34 18.82
C VAL A 17 -1.88 6.96 20.01
N THR A 18 -3.17 7.23 19.91
CA THR A 18 -4.13 7.03 21.01
C THR A 18 -5.21 6.01 20.67
N LYS A 19 -5.51 5.84 19.37
CA LYS A 19 -6.55 4.91 18.90
C LYS A 19 -5.91 3.71 18.19
N VAL A 20 -6.66 2.63 18.12
CA VAL A 20 -6.23 1.39 17.47
C VAL A 20 -5.90 1.61 15.99
N ASN A 21 -6.62 2.51 15.33
CA ASN A 21 -6.46 2.86 13.92
C ASN A 21 -5.51 4.04 13.66
N ASP A 22 -4.87 4.61 14.68
CA ASP A 22 -3.87 5.66 14.49
C ASP A 22 -2.56 5.05 13.98
N PRO A 23 -2.04 5.45 12.81
CA PRO A 23 -0.72 5.05 12.37
C PRO A 23 0.39 5.54 13.31
N ASN A 24 1.54 4.87 13.31
CA ASN A 24 2.71 5.34 14.02
C ASN A 24 3.37 6.53 13.31
N LEU A 25 4.33 7.21 13.98
CA LEU A 25 4.96 8.41 13.43
C LEU A 25 5.76 8.14 12.15
N ALA A 26 6.43 6.98 12.06
CA ALA A 26 7.19 6.60 10.89
C ALA A 26 6.30 6.42 9.64
N TRP A 27 5.08 5.93 9.83
CA TRP A 27 4.08 5.80 8.77
C TRP A 27 3.75 7.16 8.14
N TYR A 28 3.48 8.18 8.97
CA TYR A 28 3.15 9.52 8.48
C TYR A 28 4.30 10.18 7.72
N ALA A 29 5.54 9.90 8.09
CA ALA A 29 6.70 10.43 7.40
C ALA A 29 6.83 9.87 5.97
N GLN A 30 6.33 8.66 5.73
CA GLN A 30 6.44 7.97 4.45
C GLN A 30 5.19 8.04 3.58
N GLU A 31 4.03 8.30 4.16
CA GLU A 31 2.75 8.35 3.43
C GLU A 31 2.80 9.19 2.14
N PRO A 32 3.39 10.40 2.11
CA PRO A 32 3.39 11.21 0.90
C PRO A 32 4.03 10.52 -0.31
N HIS A 33 5.10 9.77 -0.09
CA HIS A 33 5.82 9.02 -1.12
C HIS A 33 4.95 7.90 -1.69
N TRP A 34 4.30 7.13 -0.81
CA TRP A 34 3.41 6.03 -1.22
C TRP A 34 2.20 6.54 -2.00
N VAL A 35 1.60 7.66 -1.55
CA VAL A 35 0.42 8.25 -2.21
C VAL A 35 0.75 8.70 -3.63
N LEU A 36 1.91 9.34 -3.86
CA LEU A 36 2.32 9.72 -5.22
C LEU A 36 2.46 8.50 -6.12
N ILE A 37 3.11 7.44 -5.62
CA ILE A 37 3.32 6.21 -6.38
C ILE A 37 1.98 5.55 -6.75
N GLU A 38 1.05 5.44 -5.80
CA GLU A 38 -0.29 4.87 -6.05
C GLU A 38 -1.06 5.69 -7.09
N ASP A 39 -1.01 7.01 -6.97
CA ASP A 39 -1.68 7.89 -7.91
C ASP A 39 -1.10 7.76 -9.33
N LEU A 40 0.23 7.63 -9.48
CA LEU A 40 0.87 7.35 -10.78
C LEU A 40 0.47 5.99 -11.35
N ILE A 41 0.39 4.95 -10.50
CA ILE A 41 -0.04 3.61 -10.92
C ILE A 41 -1.51 3.59 -11.36
N SER A 42 -2.36 4.45 -10.79
CA SER A 42 -3.75 4.61 -11.23
C SER A 42 -3.89 5.18 -12.66
N GLY A 43 -2.77 5.64 -13.23
CA GLY A 43 -2.66 6.11 -14.61
C GLY A 43 -3.35 7.44 -14.87
N THR A 44 -3.55 7.75 -16.14
CA THR A 44 -4.11 9.04 -16.58
C THR A 44 -5.44 9.37 -15.91
N TYR A 45 -6.35 8.40 -15.80
CA TYR A 45 -7.66 8.61 -15.18
C TYR A 45 -7.54 8.98 -13.70
N GLY A 46 -6.74 8.25 -12.93
CA GLY A 46 -6.49 8.53 -11.52
C GLY A 46 -5.81 9.87 -11.30
N MET A 47 -4.80 10.19 -12.11
CA MET A 47 -4.08 11.47 -12.05
C MET A 47 -5.00 12.67 -12.35
N ARG A 48 -5.86 12.58 -13.35
CA ARG A 48 -6.86 13.62 -13.67
C ARG A 48 -7.81 13.87 -12.51
N ARG A 49 -8.26 12.82 -11.80
CA ARG A 49 -9.15 12.95 -10.63
C ARG A 49 -8.53 13.72 -9.46
N LYS A 50 -7.21 13.84 -9.43
CA LYS A 50 -6.48 14.60 -8.39
C LYS A 50 -6.35 16.09 -8.73
N HIS A 51 -6.79 16.50 -9.92
CA HIS A 51 -6.87 17.89 -10.34
C HIS A 51 -5.60 18.71 -10.02
N ARG A 52 -5.80 19.86 -9.35
CA ARG A 52 -4.75 20.82 -8.99
C ARG A 52 -3.64 20.25 -8.10
N ARG A 53 -3.83 19.06 -7.53
CA ARG A 53 -2.78 18.40 -6.72
C ARG A 53 -1.55 18.07 -7.57
N TYR A 54 -1.76 17.56 -8.80
CA TYR A 54 -0.66 17.13 -9.67
C TYR A 54 -0.53 17.96 -10.94
N LEU A 55 -1.57 18.67 -11.32
CA LEU A 55 -1.57 19.58 -12.46
C LEU A 55 -2.02 20.96 -11.96
N PRO A 56 -1.11 21.80 -11.45
CA PRO A 56 -1.46 23.11 -10.93
C PRO A 56 -2.12 23.98 -12.01
N GLN A 57 -3.07 24.81 -11.61
CA GLN A 57 -3.64 25.85 -12.46
C GLN A 57 -2.69 27.06 -12.48
N GLU A 58 -2.42 27.60 -13.65
CA GLU A 58 -1.60 28.80 -13.79
C GLU A 58 -2.33 30.03 -13.25
N PRO A 59 -1.61 31.05 -12.69
CA PRO A 59 -2.24 32.20 -12.01
C PRO A 59 -3.21 33.02 -12.88
N ARG A 60 -3.09 32.95 -14.20
CA ARG A 60 -3.96 33.66 -15.17
C ARG A 60 -4.80 32.71 -16.01
N GLU A 61 -4.77 31.44 -15.74
CA GLU A 61 -5.57 30.43 -16.45
C GLU A 61 -7.02 30.46 -15.95
N LEU A 62 -7.96 30.62 -16.86
CA LEU A 62 -9.39 30.54 -16.54
C LEU A 62 -9.76 29.09 -16.19
N ASP A 63 -10.79 28.90 -15.38
CA ASP A 63 -11.25 27.56 -14.96
C ASP A 63 -11.61 26.68 -16.15
N ASP A 64 -12.35 27.19 -17.14
CA ASP A 64 -12.67 26.44 -18.36
C ASP A 64 -11.42 26.03 -19.16
N SER A 65 -10.41 26.89 -19.20
CA SER A 65 -9.13 26.58 -19.87
C SER A 65 -8.36 25.50 -19.13
N TYR A 66 -8.34 25.57 -17.80
CA TYR A 66 -7.77 24.55 -16.95
C TYR A 66 -8.47 23.19 -17.12
N ASP A 67 -9.79 23.14 -17.10
CA ASP A 67 -10.57 21.92 -17.26
C ASP A 67 -10.36 21.30 -18.64
N ASN A 68 -10.27 22.11 -19.69
CA ASN A 68 -9.92 21.67 -21.04
C ASN A 68 -8.50 21.10 -21.11
N ARG A 69 -7.51 21.74 -20.45
CA ARG A 69 -6.14 21.24 -20.35
C ARG A 69 -6.07 19.93 -19.58
N LEU A 70 -6.75 19.86 -18.44
CA LEU A 70 -6.84 18.64 -17.62
C LEU A 70 -7.47 17.49 -18.40
N ALA A 71 -8.57 17.72 -19.12
CA ALA A 71 -9.26 16.70 -19.91
C ALA A 71 -8.40 16.11 -21.02
N ARG A 72 -7.45 16.87 -21.57
CA ARG A 72 -6.51 16.41 -22.61
C ARG A 72 -5.23 15.81 -22.07
N SER A 73 -4.84 16.15 -20.82
CA SER A 73 -3.58 15.73 -20.24
C SER A 73 -3.46 14.19 -20.20
N VAL A 74 -2.27 13.67 -20.47
CA VAL A 74 -1.98 12.23 -20.42
C VAL A 74 -0.78 11.99 -19.52
N CYS A 75 -0.95 11.15 -18.50
CA CYS A 75 0.15 10.75 -17.65
C CYS A 75 0.90 9.57 -18.27
N PRO A 76 2.16 9.74 -18.70
CA PRO A 76 2.95 8.64 -19.24
C PRO A 76 3.17 7.56 -18.18
N PRO A 77 3.04 6.26 -18.50
CA PRO A 77 3.14 5.18 -17.49
C PRO A 77 4.60 4.74 -17.26
N TYR A 78 5.55 5.68 -17.11
CA TYR A 78 6.97 5.36 -16.97
C TYR A 78 7.25 4.57 -15.69
N TYR A 79 6.74 5.04 -14.57
CA TYR A 79 6.88 4.38 -13.27
C TYR A 79 6.33 2.95 -13.32
N GLN A 80 5.10 2.79 -13.80
CA GLN A 80 4.42 1.50 -13.84
C GLN A 80 5.14 0.48 -14.74
N ARG A 81 5.69 0.94 -15.87
CA ARG A 81 6.46 0.07 -16.78
C ARG A 81 7.77 -0.38 -16.16
N LEU A 82 8.49 0.54 -15.51
CA LEU A 82 9.76 0.23 -14.85
C LEU A 82 9.56 -0.70 -13.66
N GLU A 83 8.54 -0.47 -12.83
CA GLU A 83 8.17 -1.33 -11.70
C GLU A 83 7.94 -2.78 -12.18
N ARG A 84 7.09 -2.96 -13.21
CA ARG A 84 6.81 -4.29 -13.77
C ARG A 84 8.05 -4.96 -14.35
N MET A 85 8.89 -4.21 -15.04
CA MET A 85 10.14 -4.72 -15.60
C MET A 85 11.08 -5.21 -14.50
N LEU A 86 11.29 -4.43 -13.46
CA LEU A 86 12.15 -4.82 -12.34
C LEU A 86 11.59 -6.02 -11.57
N ALA A 87 10.28 -6.07 -11.31
CA ALA A 87 9.65 -7.23 -10.69
C ALA A 87 9.86 -8.50 -11.55
N GLY A 88 9.66 -8.41 -12.88
CA GLY A 88 9.92 -9.52 -13.78
C GLY A 88 11.39 -9.95 -13.83
N MET A 89 12.34 -9.01 -13.67
CA MET A 89 13.77 -9.33 -13.58
C MET A 89 14.10 -10.08 -12.27
N LEU A 90 13.52 -9.65 -11.14
CA LEU A 90 13.69 -10.29 -9.84
C LEU A 90 13.13 -11.72 -9.84
N THR A 91 11.98 -11.92 -10.45
CA THR A 91 11.28 -13.22 -10.47
C THR A 91 11.52 -14.04 -11.74
N ARG A 92 12.52 -13.68 -12.55
CA ARG A 92 12.86 -14.40 -13.79
C ARG A 92 13.12 -15.88 -13.59
N LYS A 93 13.69 -16.25 -12.45
CA LYS A 93 13.86 -17.65 -12.06
C LYS A 93 12.80 -17.99 -11.03
N PRO A 94 12.06 -19.10 -11.21
CA PRO A 94 11.09 -19.56 -10.23
C PRO A 94 11.73 -19.74 -8.85
N VAL A 95 11.00 -19.35 -7.81
CA VAL A 95 11.38 -19.64 -6.42
C VAL A 95 11.32 -21.16 -6.22
N ARG A 96 12.36 -21.72 -5.65
CA ARG A 96 12.43 -23.15 -5.32
C ARG A 96 12.67 -23.27 -3.82
N LEU A 97 11.84 -24.04 -3.17
CA LEU A 97 12.03 -24.46 -1.79
C LEU A 97 12.57 -25.87 -1.79
N ASN A 98 13.74 -26.06 -1.18
CA ASN A 98 14.35 -27.37 -0.99
C ASN A 98 14.01 -27.89 0.42
N ASP A 99 13.98 -29.19 0.58
CA ASP A 99 13.82 -29.88 1.87
C ASP A 99 12.52 -29.50 2.63
N VAL A 100 11.45 -29.26 1.91
CA VAL A 100 10.11 -29.03 2.47
C VAL A 100 9.28 -30.31 2.45
N THR A 101 8.39 -30.45 3.44
CA THR A 101 7.43 -31.57 3.51
C THR A 101 6.45 -31.52 2.33
N ASP A 102 5.88 -32.66 1.99
CA ASP A 102 4.88 -32.73 0.90
C ASP A 102 3.67 -31.83 1.19
N THR A 103 3.23 -31.77 2.43
CA THR A 103 2.15 -30.86 2.88
C THR A 103 2.45 -29.40 2.55
N ILE A 104 3.67 -28.92 2.82
CA ILE A 104 4.06 -27.55 2.46
C ILE A 104 4.13 -27.41 0.94
N ARG A 105 4.68 -28.40 0.24
CA ARG A 105 4.78 -28.39 -1.22
C ARG A 105 3.42 -28.27 -1.91
N GLU A 106 2.40 -28.94 -1.41
CA GLU A 106 1.04 -28.84 -1.91
C GLU A 106 0.44 -27.45 -1.68
N GLN A 107 0.73 -26.80 -0.56
CA GLN A 107 0.29 -25.43 -0.27
C GLN A 107 0.87 -24.40 -1.25
N LEU A 108 2.03 -24.66 -1.87
CA LEU A 108 2.69 -23.73 -2.80
C LEU A 108 1.96 -23.58 -4.14
N PHE A 109 1.01 -24.46 -4.47
CA PHE A 109 0.16 -24.33 -5.67
C PHE A 109 -0.97 -23.31 -5.50
N ASP A 110 -1.28 -22.94 -4.25
CA ASP A 110 -2.25 -21.92 -3.89
C ASP A 110 -1.91 -21.38 -2.51
N VAL A 111 -0.98 -20.41 -2.45
CA VAL A 111 -0.41 -19.92 -1.19
C VAL A 111 -1.34 -19.01 -0.39
N ASP A 112 -2.30 -18.35 -1.06
CA ASP A 112 -3.16 -17.30 -0.49
C ASP A 112 -4.64 -17.66 -0.44
N LEU A 113 -5.02 -18.89 -0.74
CA LEU A 113 -6.41 -19.35 -0.88
C LEU A 113 -7.21 -18.62 -1.98
N GLN A 114 -6.52 -17.99 -2.94
CA GLN A 114 -7.11 -17.27 -4.07
C GLN A 114 -6.71 -17.89 -5.42
N GLY A 115 -6.04 -19.04 -5.40
CA GLY A 115 -5.57 -19.74 -6.59
C GLY A 115 -4.20 -19.25 -7.10
N ASN A 116 -3.48 -18.43 -6.34
CA ASN A 116 -2.16 -17.99 -6.73
C ASN A 116 -1.09 -18.98 -6.28
N ASP A 117 -0.31 -19.48 -7.23
CA ASP A 117 0.88 -20.28 -6.94
C ASP A 117 2.00 -19.41 -6.37
N LEU A 118 3.04 -20.05 -5.81
CA LEU A 118 4.17 -19.36 -5.20
C LEU A 118 4.84 -18.36 -6.15
N ASN A 119 4.94 -18.65 -7.45
CA ASN A 119 5.63 -17.77 -8.39
C ASN A 119 4.80 -16.52 -8.71
N THR A 120 3.51 -16.68 -8.95
CA THR A 120 2.56 -15.59 -9.16
C THR A 120 2.50 -14.69 -7.92
N TRP A 121 2.37 -15.30 -6.74
CA TRP A 121 2.35 -14.57 -5.48
C TRP A 121 3.66 -13.81 -5.21
N THR A 122 4.81 -14.43 -5.51
CA THR A 122 6.13 -13.79 -5.37
C THR A 122 6.29 -12.61 -6.31
N PHE A 123 5.80 -12.71 -7.55
CA PHE A 123 5.83 -11.59 -8.51
C PHE A 123 5.01 -10.40 -8.01
N GLU A 124 3.79 -10.61 -7.55
CA GLU A 124 2.95 -9.54 -7.00
C GLU A 124 3.53 -8.96 -5.70
N THR A 125 4.12 -9.80 -4.85
CA THR A 125 4.83 -9.36 -3.64
C THR A 125 6.06 -8.52 -3.98
N ALA A 126 6.85 -8.91 -4.99
CA ALA A 126 7.99 -8.13 -5.48
C ALA A 126 7.56 -6.75 -6.02
N ARG A 127 6.43 -6.68 -6.73
CA ARG A 127 5.85 -5.41 -7.17
C ARG A 127 5.50 -4.50 -5.99
N LYS A 128 4.80 -5.03 -4.98
CA LYS A 128 4.48 -4.29 -3.74
C LYS A 128 5.76 -3.79 -3.05
N MET A 129 6.77 -4.65 -2.94
CA MET A 129 8.07 -4.30 -2.34
C MET A 129 8.78 -3.17 -3.09
N ILE A 130 8.74 -3.15 -4.43
CA ILE A 130 9.30 -2.06 -5.25
C ILE A 130 8.51 -0.77 -5.07
N ARG A 131 7.18 -0.84 -5.01
CA ARG A 131 6.31 0.34 -4.85
C ARG A 131 6.50 1.05 -3.51
N TYR A 132 6.56 0.26 -2.45
CA TYR A 132 6.45 0.78 -1.09
C TYR A 132 7.76 0.72 -0.29
N GLY A 133 8.79 0.08 -0.87
CA GLY A 133 10.06 -0.14 -0.18
C GLY A 133 10.11 -1.41 0.65
N HIS A 134 8.97 -1.87 1.17
CA HIS A 134 8.83 -3.15 1.87
C HIS A 134 7.39 -3.70 1.75
N VAL A 135 7.22 -4.94 2.14
CA VAL A 135 5.94 -5.62 2.22
C VAL A 135 5.94 -6.56 3.43
N GLY A 136 4.87 -6.51 4.21
CA GLY A 136 4.64 -7.45 5.29
C GLY A 136 3.99 -8.73 4.79
N ILE A 137 4.37 -9.86 5.34
CA ILE A 137 3.84 -11.18 5.01
C ILE A 137 3.39 -11.84 6.31
N LEU A 138 2.10 -12.06 6.43
CA LEU A 138 1.48 -12.77 7.55
C LEU A 138 1.16 -14.20 7.11
N VAL A 139 1.53 -15.17 7.90
CA VAL A 139 0.99 -16.53 7.80
C VAL A 139 -0.25 -16.59 8.68
N ASP A 140 -1.40 -16.66 8.05
CA ASP A 140 -2.72 -16.69 8.71
C ASP A 140 -3.35 -18.08 8.59
N ALA A 141 -4.36 -18.34 9.39
CA ALA A 141 -5.14 -19.58 9.32
C ALA A 141 -6.63 -19.24 9.43
N PRO A 142 -7.48 -19.93 8.65
CA PRO A 142 -8.93 -19.76 8.76
C PRO A 142 -9.43 -20.16 10.15
N SER A 143 -10.46 -19.46 10.65
CA SER A 143 -11.05 -19.72 11.97
C SER A 143 -11.74 -21.10 12.07
N ASP A 144 -12.08 -21.73 10.96
CA ASP A 144 -12.68 -23.06 10.87
C ASP A 144 -11.66 -24.20 10.92
N GLY A 145 -10.36 -23.92 11.11
CA GLY A 145 -9.29 -24.91 11.18
C GLY A 145 -8.77 -25.38 9.82
N GLY A 146 -8.99 -24.60 8.77
CA GLY A 146 -8.42 -24.83 7.45
C GLY A 146 -6.89 -24.70 7.40
N ARG A 147 -6.28 -24.95 6.24
CA ARG A 147 -4.83 -24.85 6.06
C ARG A 147 -4.34 -23.41 6.21
N PRO A 148 -3.13 -23.20 6.71
CA PRO A 148 -2.50 -21.87 6.72
C PRO A 148 -2.33 -21.30 5.30
N TYR A 149 -2.38 -19.97 5.18
CA TYR A 149 -2.21 -19.22 3.94
C TYR A 149 -1.44 -17.93 4.16
N TRP A 150 -0.94 -17.35 3.09
CA TRP A 150 -0.13 -16.15 3.19
C TRP A 150 -0.92 -14.92 2.77
N VAL A 151 -0.80 -13.88 3.58
CA VAL A 151 -1.39 -12.56 3.31
C VAL A 151 -0.29 -11.52 3.22
N SER A 152 -0.28 -10.74 2.16
CA SER A 152 0.70 -9.65 2.00
C SER A 152 0.07 -8.29 2.34
N TYR A 153 0.71 -7.56 3.25
CA TYR A 153 0.32 -6.22 3.67
C TYR A 153 1.30 -5.18 3.15
N THR A 154 0.78 -4.14 2.51
CA THR A 154 1.58 -2.96 2.15
C THR A 154 1.93 -2.16 3.40
N PRO A 155 2.96 -1.29 3.38
CA PRO A 155 3.26 -0.42 4.51
C PRO A 155 2.11 0.49 4.93
N ARG A 156 1.20 0.82 4.01
CA ARG A 156 0.01 1.62 4.33
C ARG A 156 -1.01 0.86 5.18
N GLU A 157 -1.03 -0.45 5.06
CA GLU A 157 -1.87 -1.35 5.86
C GLU A 157 -1.23 -1.72 7.21
N ILE A 158 0.09 -1.50 7.37
CA ILE A 158 0.80 -1.71 8.63
C ILE A 158 0.72 -0.42 9.46
N LEU A 159 -0.33 -0.26 10.26
CA LEU A 159 -0.55 0.96 11.04
C LEU A 159 0.50 1.19 12.12
N GLY A 160 1.04 0.11 12.68
CA GLY A 160 2.07 0.24 13.69
C GLY A 160 2.50 -1.09 14.30
N PHE A 161 3.64 -1.06 14.95
CA PHE A 161 4.24 -2.21 15.58
C PHE A 161 4.97 -1.81 16.87
N ARG A 162 5.20 -2.78 17.74
CA ARG A 162 6.09 -2.67 18.90
C ARG A 162 7.08 -3.83 18.88
N THR A 163 8.29 -3.55 19.30
CA THR A 163 9.35 -4.54 19.41
C THR A 163 10.01 -4.45 20.77
N GLU A 164 10.45 -5.58 21.30
CA GLU A 164 11.25 -5.68 22.52
C GLU A 164 12.46 -6.57 22.27
N ILE A 165 13.50 -6.39 23.08
CA ILE A 165 14.67 -7.29 23.05
C ILE A 165 14.38 -8.43 24.02
N ILE A 166 14.18 -9.62 23.46
CA ILE A 166 13.92 -10.85 24.22
C ILE A 166 15.02 -11.84 23.83
N ASP A 167 15.72 -12.39 24.80
CA ASP A 167 16.82 -13.36 24.60
C ASP A 167 17.88 -12.88 23.60
N GLY A 168 18.24 -11.58 23.66
CA GLY A 168 19.25 -10.98 22.79
C GLY A 168 18.83 -10.76 21.34
N SER A 169 17.57 -10.96 21.00
CA SER A 169 16.99 -10.70 19.68
C SER A 169 15.81 -9.71 19.75
N THR A 170 15.69 -8.85 18.72
CA THR A 170 14.52 -7.97 18.59
C THR A 170 13.33 -8.78 18.13
N GLN A 171 12.31 -8.88 18.96
CA GLN A 171 11.07 -9.59 18.67
C GLN A 171 9.88 -8.62 18.56
N LEU A 172 8.95 -8.97 17.70
CA LEU A 172 7.71 -8.23 17.49
C LEU A 172 6.71 -8.60 18.60
N THR A 173 6.34 -7.63 19.45
CA THR A 173 5.42 -7.84 20.58
C THR A 173 4.02 -7.32 20.33
N GLN A 174 3.83 -6.44 19.33
CA GLN A 174 2.52 -6.00 18.85
C GLN A 174 2.60 -5.62 17.40
N LEU A 175 1.55 -5.95 16.65
CA LEU A 175 1.36 -5.54 15.25
C LEU A 175 -0.09 -5.09 15.05
N ARG A 176 -0.31 -3.98 14.33
CA ARG A 176 -1.63 -3.46 13.97
C ARG A 176 -1.74 -3.37 12.46
N LEU A 177 -2.69 -4.10 11.91
CA LEU A 177 -2.91 -4.22 10.46
C LEU A 177 -4.29 -3.66 10.11
N LEU A 178 -4.34 -2.75 9.15
CA LEU A 178 -5.58 -2.24 8.57
C LEU A 178 -6.05 -3.19 7.47
N GLU A 179 -7.29 -3.58 7.54
CA GLU A 179 -7.93 -4.46 6.56
C GLU A 179 -9.22 -3.82 6.06
N SER A 180 -9.57 -4.06 4.81
CA SER A 180 -10.87 -3.72 4.25
C SER A 180 -11.60 -5.01 3.91
N VAL A 181 -12.73 -5.24 4.56
CA VAL A 181 -13.51 -6.46 4.40
C VAL A 181 -14.89 -6.13 3.82
N THR A 182 -15.36 -6.97 2.94
CA THR A 182 -16.75 -6.90 2.42
C THR A 182 -17.65 -7.68 3.35
N VAL A 183 -18.70 -7.04 3.85
CA VAL A 183 -19.70 -7.65 4.70
C VAL A 183 -21.09 -7.55 4.05
N PRO A 184 -21.94 -8.57 4.16
CA PRO A 184 -23.32 -8.46 3.68
C PRO A 184 -24.09 -7.40 4.49
N THR A 185 -25.00 -6.69 3.82
CA THR A 185 -25.94 -5.76 4.49
C THR A 185 -27.23 -6.48 4.81
N GLU A 186 -27.86 -6.09 5.94
CA GLU A 186 -29.14 -6.69 6.39
C GLU A 186 -30.33 -6.30 5.50
N ASP A 187 -30.22 -5.21 4.75
CA ASP A 187 -31.34 -4.60 4.00
C ASP A 187 -31.59 -5.25 2.63
N SER A 188 -30.70 -6.09 2.14
CA SER A 188 -30.80 -6.68 0.79
C SER A 188 -30.04 -8.00 0.66
N GLU A 189 -30.61 -8.97 -0.03
CA GLU A 189 -29.97 -10.25 -0.37
C GLU A 189 -28.66 -10.08 -1.18
N TYR A 190 -28.57 -8.98 -1.93
CA TYR A 190 -27.41 -8.67 -2.79
C TYR A 190 -26.59 -7.49 -2.24
N GLY A 191 -26.94 -6.99 -1.04
CA GLY A 191 -26.31 -5.82 -0.45
C GLY A 191 -24.94 -6.16 0.14
N GLU A 192 -23.93 -5.40 -0.26
CA GLU A 192 -22.56 -5.51 0.25
C GLU A 192 -22.06 -4.14 0.72
N GLU A 193 -21.39 -4.13 1.84
CA GLU A 193 -20.71 -2.95 2.39
C GLU A 193 -19.23 -3.25 2.62
N GLN A 194 -18.37 -2.32 2.23
CA GLN A 194 -16.95 -2.40 2.51
C GLN A 194 -16.65 -1.70 3.83
N VAL A 195 -16.15 -2.45 4.81
CA VAL A 195 -15.91 -1.96 6.16
C VAL A 195 -14.45 -2.08 6.51
N GLU A 196 -13.90 -1.02 7.12
CA GLU A 196 -12.53 -1.04 7.65
C GLU A 196 -12.49 -1.78 8.98
N GLN A 197 -11.46 -2.61 9.16
CA GLN A 197 -11.14 -3.23 10.43
C GLN A 197 -9.64 -3.17 10.72
N VAL A 198 -9.29 -3.21 12.00
CA VAL A 198 -7.91 -3.28 12.45
C VAL A 198 -7.71 -4.59 13.18
N ARG A 199 -6.80 -5.41 12.66
CA ARG A 199 -6.32 -6.62 13.32
C ARG A 199 -5.14 -6.26 14.22
N VAL A 200 -5.23 -6.56 15.48
CA VAL A 200 -4.17 -6.40 16.46
C VAL A 200 -3.64 -7.79 16.81
N LEU A 201 -2.36 -8.01 16.56
CA LEU A 201 -1.68 -9.26 16.88
C LEU A 201 -0.66 -9.04 17.99
N LYS A 202 -0.62 -9.96 18.93
CA LYS A 202 0.42 -10.13 19.95
C LYS A 202 0.84 -11.61 20.01
N PRO A 203 2.00 -11.94 20.59
CA PRO A 203 2.32 -13.34 20.84
C PRO A 203 1.19 -14.02 21.62
N GLY A 204 0.61 -15.08 21.06
CA GLY A 204 -0.46 -15.86 21.68
C GLY A 204 -1.86 -15.22 21.67
N GLU A 205 -2.05 -14.00 21.16
CA GLU A 205 -3.33 -13.28 21.20
C GLU A 205 -3.63 -12.53 19.91
N TYR A 206 -4.92 -12.42 19.57
CA TYR A 206 -5.39 -11.52 18.51
C TYR A 206 -6.67 -10.80 18.90
N GLN A 207 -6.89 -9.63 18.31
CA GLN A 207 -8.14 -8.86 18.40
C GLN A 207 -8.47 -8.29 17.03
N ILE A 208 -9.77 -8.28 16.69
CA ILE A 208 -10.29 -7.64 15.48
C ILE A 208 -11.20 -6.49 15.90
N HIS A 209 -10.79 -5.27 15.55
CA HIS A 209 -11.56 -4.06 15.80
C HIS A 209 -12.19 -3.61 14.49
N ARG A 210 -13.50 -3.58 14.38
CA ARG A 210 -14.23 -3.14 13.19
C ARG A 210 -14.82 -1.76 13.39
N ARG A 211 -14.79 -0.96 12.33
CA ARG A 211 -15.38 0.37 12.29
C ARG A 211 -16.90 0.25 12.30
N ASP A 212 -17.55 0.93 13.24
CA ASP A 212 -19.00 1.01 13.31
C ASP A 212 -19.55 2.17 12.46
N LYS A 213 -20.88 2.26 12.31
CA LYS A 213 -21.56 3.33 11.55
C LYS A 213 -21.30 4.75 12.11
N LYS A 214 -20.79 4.87 13.33
CA LYS A 214 -20.41 6.15 13.96
C LYS A 214 -18.95 6.52 13.71
N GLY A 215 -18.17 5.59 13.11
CA GLY A 215 -16.76 5.77 12.84
C GLY A 215 -15.81 5.30 13.95
N ASP A 216 -16.34 4.73 15.04
CA ASP A 216 -15.55 4.18 16.13
C ASP A 216 -15.17 2.72 15.86
N PHE A 217 -13.97 2.33 16.31
CA PHE A 217 -13.50 0.94 16.21
C PHE A 217 -13.84 0.18 17.49
N ARG A 218 -14.56 -0.92 17.34
CA ARG A 218 -14.96 -1.81 18.45
C ARG A 218 -14.50 -3.22 18.22
N ILE A 219 -14.11 -3.92 19.28
CA ILE A 219 -13.75 -5.32 19.24
C ILE A 219 -14.99 -6.12 18.81
N ILE A 220 -14.87 -6.87 17.74
CA ILE A 220 -15.91 -7.78 17.21
C ILE A 220 -15.50 -9.23 17.36
N ASP A 221 -14.20 -9.50 17.49
CA ASP A 221 -13.66 -10.83 17.68
C ASP A 221 -12.31 -10.72 18.41
N GLU A 222 -12.03 -11.67 19.30
CA GLU A 222 -10.75 -11.82 19.98
C GLU A 222 -10.54 -13.27 20.42
N GLY A 223 -9.28 -13.64 20.50
CA GLY A 223 -8.94 -15.00 20.90
C GLY A 223 -7.47 -15.20 21.21
N THR A 224 -7.14 -16.44 21.51
CA THR A 224 -5.77 -16.88 21.79
C THR A 224 -5.29 -17.87 20.76
N THR A 225 -3.98 -17.89 20.53
CA THR A 225 -3.30 -18.85 19.68
C THR A 225 -2.20 -19.56 20.45
N SER A 226 -1.76 -20.71 19.97
CA SER A 226 -0.62 -21.43 20.57
C SER A 226 0.75 -20.90 20.10
N LEU A 227 0.77 -19.80 19.36
CA LEU A 227 2.00 -19.25 18.80
C LEU A 227 2.73 -18.39 19.84
N ASP A 228 3.99 -18.67 20.08
CA ASP A 228 4.89 -17.92 20.96
C ASP A 228 5.37 -16.59 20.35
N ARG A 229 5.11 -16.37 19.06
CA ARG A 229 5.47 -15.17 18.30
C ARG A 229 4.44 -14.85 17.23
N ILE A 230 4.40 -13.59 16.80
CA ILE A 230 3.55 -13.15 15.69
C ILE A 230 4.15 -13.74 14.40
N PRO A 231 3.36 -14.52 13.60
CA PRO A 231 3.84 -15.17 12.38
C PRO A 231 3.94 -14.19 11.20
N PHE A 232 4.72 -13.13 11.39
CA PHE A 232 4.85 -12.01 10.47
C PHE A 232 6.30 -11.79 10.07
N SER A 233 6.55 -11.68 8.78
CA SER A 233 7.85 -11.38 8.20
C SER A 233 7.78 -10.16 7.29
N VAL A 234 8.89 -9.45 7.11
CA VAL A 234 8.95 -8.28 6.24
C VAL A 234 10.03 -8.48 5.18
N ALA A 235 9.63 -8.36 3.91
CA ALA A 235 10.55 -8.32 2.78
C ALA A 235 10.85 -6.86 2.41
N PHE A 236 12.13 -6.53 2.21
CA PHE A 236 12.60 -5.16 1.96
C PHE A 236 13.30 -5.06 0.60
N SER A 237 13.09 -3.95 -0.09
CA SER A 237 13.92 -3.54 -1.23
C SER A 237 15.11 -2.68 -0.79
N ASN A 238 14.89 -1.78 0.19
CA ASN A 238 15.92 -0.87 0.70
C ASN A 238 15.63 -0.53 2.17
N ARG A 239 16.03 -1.43 3.07
CA ARG A 239 15.81 -1.29 4.52
C ARG A 239 16.78 -0.30 5.12
N TYR A 240 16.30 0.61 5.99
CA TYR A 240 17.14 1.47 6.81
C TYR A 240 16.83 1.38 8.31
N ASN A 241 15.65 0.90 8.70
CA ASN A 241 15.28 0.69 10.10
C ASN A 241 14.33 -0.51 10.24
N THR A 242 13.85 -0.80 11.46
CA THR A 242 12.85 -1.85 11.71
C THR A 242 11.52 -1.46 11.07
N MET A 243 11.07 -2.25 10.09
CA MET A 243 9.86 -2.00 9.29
C MET A 243 9.79 -0.60 8.64
N GLU A 244 10.96 -0.04 8.31
CA GLU A 244 11.08 1.22 7.59
C GLU A 244 12.01 1.05 6.39
N SER A 245 11.58 1.58 5.25
CA SER A 245 12.33 1.52 4.00
C SER A 245 11.87 2.64 3.07
N ARG A 246 12.68 2.97 2.08
CA ARG A 246 12.29 3.89 1.02
C ARG A 246 11.94 3.14 -0.26
N PRO A 247 10.92 3.58 -1.00
CA PRO A 247 10.66 3.05 -2.34
C PRO A 247 11.89 3.24 -3.23
N PRO A 248 12.43 2.18 -3.85
CA PRO A 248 13.68 2.28 -4.63
C PRO A 248 13.53 3.13 -5.92
N LEU A 249 12.29 3.38 -6.37
CA LEU A 249 11.97 4.16 -7.55
C LEU A 249 11.31 5.51 -7.21
N GLU A 250 11.53 6.04 -6.02
CA GLU A 250 10.94 7.31 -5.58
C GLU A 250 11.31 8.47 -6.52
N ASP A 251 12.58 8.62 -6.88
CA ASP A 251 13.04 9.65 -7.81
C ASP A 251 12.38 9.52 -9.19
N ILE A 252 12.10 8.31 -9.62
CA ILE A 252 11.39 8.03 -10.89
C ILE A 252 9.92 8.46 -10.78
N ALA A 253 9.29 8.32 -9.61
CA ALA A 253 7.94 8.79 -9.40
C ALA A 253 7.85 10.32 -9.55
N GLU A 254 8.80 11.07 -8.97
CA GLU A 254 8.88 12.51 -9.11
C GLU A 254 9.15 12.95 -10.56
N LEU A 255 10.07 12.28 -11.24
CA LEU A 255 10.34 12.53 -12.65
C LEU A 255 9.12 12.22 -13.54
N ASN A 256 8.36 11.17 -13.22
CA ASN A 256 7.13 10.84 -13.95
C ASN A 256 6.05 11.90 -13.73
N LEU A 257 5.90 12.42 -12.51
CA LEU A 257 5.01 13.55 -12.23
C LEU A 257 5.43 14.79 -13.01
N LYS A 258 6.73 15.11 -13.03
CA LYS A 258 7.26 16.24 -13.82
C LYS A 258 7.00 16.06 -15.31
N ALA A 259 7.19 14.85 -15.85
CA ALA A 259 6.89 14.54 -17.25
C ALA A 259 5.40 14.75 -17.55
N TYR A 260 4.49 14.37 -16.66
CA TYR A 260 3.04 14.61 -16.78
C TYR A 260 2.71 16.11 -16.89
N GLN A 261 3.32 16.94 -16.03
CA GLN A 261 3.14 18.39 -16.06
C GLN A 261 3.65 19.01 -17.36
N VAL A 262 4.91 18.72 -17.72
CA VAL A 262 5.53 19.26 -18.94
C VAL A 262 4.78 18.81 -20.22
N GLN A 263 4.35 17.55 -20.27
CA GLN A 263 3.54 17.04 -21.39
C GLN A 263 2.22 17.80 -21.51
N SER A 264 1.52 18.04 -20.39
CA SER A 264 0.28 18.81 -20.38
C SER A 264 0.48 20.24 -20.88
N ASP A 265 1.58 20.91 -20.48
CA ASP A 265 1.87 22.28 -20.91
C ASP A 265 2.20 22.33 -22.40
N LEU A 266 3.01 21.36 -22.89
CA LEU A 266 3.36 21.24 -24.30
C LEU A 266 2.11 21.01 -25.15
N ASP A 267 1.24 20.05 -24.77
CA ASP A 267 0.00 19.76 -25.49
C ASP A 267 -0.92 20.96 -25.53
N ASN A 268 -0.98 21.76 -24.45
CA ASN A 268 -1.75 22.99 -24.40
C ASN A 268 -1.20 24.08 -25.34
N GLN A 269 0.13 24.29 -25.36
CA GLN A 269 0.78 25.24 -26.26
C GLN A 269 0.57 24.85 -27.73
N LEU A 270 0.76 23.57 -28.07
CA LEU A 270 0.52 23.07 -29.42
C LEU A 270 -0.93 23.25 -29.85
N HIS A 271 -1.89 23.00 -28.93
CA HIS A 271 -3.30 23.20 -29.22
C HIS A 271 -3.63 24.66 -29.51
N ILE A 272 -3.14 25.59 -28.69
CA ILE A 272 -3.35 27.04 -28.90
C ILE A 272 -2.71 27.52 -30.20
N SER A 273 -1.50 27.03 -30.52
CA SER A 273 -0.76 27.42 -31.74
C SER A 273 -1.35 26.84 -33.01
N ALA A 274 -2.08 25.73 -32.93
CA ALA A 274 -2.69 25.05 -34.08
C ALA A 274 -4.10 25.54 -34.40
N VAL A 275 -4.69 26.40 -33.55
CA VAL A 275 -6.00 27.04 -33.83
C VAL A 275 -5.73 28.31 -34.61
N PRO A 276 -6.26 28.44 -35.86
CA PRO A 276 -6.07 29.62 -36.70
C PRO A 276 -6.76 30.85 -36.16
#